data_4525c287de725043c1f4a243ffbde92d
#
_entry.id   4525c287de725043c1f4a243ffbde92d
#
_cell.length_a   1.000
_cell.length_b   1.000
_cell.length_c   1.000
_cell.angle_alpha   90.00
_cell.angle_beta   90.00
_cell.angle_gamma   90.00
#
_symmetry.space_group_name_H-M   'P 1'
#
loop_
_entity.id
_entity.type
_entity.pdbx_description
1 polymer ?
#
loop_
_entity_poly.entity_id
_entity_poly.type
_entity_poly.pdbx_seq_one_letter_code
_entity_poly.pdbx_strand_id
1 'polypeptide(L)'
;VLDTDLGAFQKTVDVNIRGYFFMSTMGARLMKENEGGAIVNVASINGVIPGDYQGIYSITKAAVISMTKTFAKECAQFNIRVNALLPGGTDTKFASTLVNNPKILEQLMHHVPMKRVAQPDEMAGTVLYLVSNASSYTTGTAINVDGGFLIG
;
A
#
# COMPACT_ATOMS: atom_id res chain seq x y z
N VAL A 1 17.37 -2.10 11.43
CA VAL A 1 18.08 -1.95 10.15
C VAL A 1 19.50 -2.51 10.25
N LEU A 2 20.17 -2.24 11.35
CA LEU A 2 21.59 -2.64 11.52
C LEU A 2 21.80 -4.15 11.49
N ASP A 3 20.83 -4.92 11.98
CA ASP A 3 20.87 -6.38 12.09
C ASP A 3 20.01 -7.05 11.01
N THR A 4 19.77 -6.38 9.89
CA THR A 4 18.95 -6.96 8.80
C THR A 4 19.71 -8.09 8.13
N ASP A 5 19.15 -9.30 8.16
CA ASP A 5 19.66 -10.46 7.42
C ASP A 5 19.51 -10.25 5.91
N LEU A 6 20.55 -10.61 5.16
CA LEU A 6 20.58 -10.44 3.70
C LEU A 6 19.47 -11.24 2.98
N GLY A 7 19.16 -12.45 3.47
CA GLY A 7 18.09 -13.27 2.91
C GLY A 7 16.71 -12.66 3.14
N ALA A 8 16.44 -12.14 4.34
CA ALA A 8 15.22 -11.43 4.66
C ALA A 8 15.09 -10.13 3.84
N PHE A 9 16.19 -9.39 3.66
CA PHE A 9 16.24 -8.22 2.78
C PHE A 9 15.83 -8.60 1.36
N GLN A 10 16.51 -9.57 0.76
CA GLN A 10 16.27 -9.99 -0.62
C GLN A 10 14.83 -10.46 -0.82
N LYS A 11 14.32 -11.30 0.08
CA LYS A 11 12.93 -11.80 0.03
C LYS A 11 11.92 -10.65 0.08
N THR A 12 12.14 -9.67 0.95
CA THR A 12 11.22 -8.52 1.07
C THR A 12 11.23 -7.66 -0.18
N VAL A 13 12.41 -7.42 -0.78
CA VAL A 13 12.56 -6.71 -2.05
C VAL A 13 11.91 -7.48 -3.20
N ASP A 14 12.13 -8.79 -3.29
CA ASP A 14 11.55 -9.62 -4.34
C ASP A 14 10.02 -9.63 -4.29
N VAL A 15 9.43 -9.74 -3.11
CA VAL A 15 7.97 -9.73 -2.96
C VAL A 15 7.40 -8.32 -3.19
N ASN A 16 7.92 -7.31 -2.52
CA ASN A 16 7.29 -5.99 -2.46
C ASN A 16 7.70 -5.03 -3.58
N ILE A 17 8.88 -5.18 -4.16
CA ILE A 17 9.32 -4.32 -5.26
C ILE A 17 9.19 -5.09 -6.58
N ARG A 18 9.94 -6.18 -6.73
CA ARG A 18 9.97 -6.93 -7.97
C ARG A 18 8.59 -7.50 -8.32
N GLY A 19 7.88 -8.10 -7.35
CA GLY A 19 6.53 -8.64 -7.55
C GLY A 19 5.54 -7.57 -8.03
N TYR A 20 5.47 -6.44 -7.33
CA TYR A 20 4.58 -5.34 -7.70
C TYR A 20 4.91 -4.75 -9.08
N PHE A 21 6.20 -4.56 -9.37
CA PHE A 21 6.63 -4.03 -10.65
C PHE A 21 6.19 -4.91 -11.82
N PHE A 22 6.49 -6.21 -11.74
CA PHE A 22 6.15 -7.13 -12.83
C PHE A 22 4.64 -7.37 -12.95
N MET A 23 3.91 -7.49 -11.84
CA MET A 23 2.45 -7.61 -11.88
C MET A 23 1.80 -6.37 -12.49
N SER A 24 2.26 -5.17 -12.10
CA SER A 24 1.78 -3.92 -12.70
C SER A 24 2.12 -3.84 -14.20
N THR A 25 3.34 -4.26 -14.60
CA THR A 25 3.75 -4.29 -16.00
C THR A 25 2.88 -5.24 -16.84
N MET A 26 2.67 -6.46 -16.36
CA MET A 26 1.85 -7.45 -17.07
C MET A 26 0.39 -7.03 -17.15
N GLY A 27 -0.17 -6.53 -16.04
CA GLY A 27 -1.53 -6.00 -16.00
C GLY A 27 -1.71 -4.82 -16.96
N ALA A 28 -0.77 -3.86 -16.96
CA ALA A 28 -0.83 -2.71 -17.85
C ALA A 28 -0.73 -3.10 -19.33
N ARG A 29 0.09 -4.10 -19.69
CA ARG A 29 0.16 -4.62 -21.07
C ARG A 29 -1.18 -5.20 -21.51
N LEU A 30 -1.81 -6.03 -20.70
CA LEU A 30 -3.13 -6.59 -21.02
C LEU A 30 -4.20 -5.49 -21.12
N MET A 31 -4.20 -4.53 -20.20
CA MET A 31 -5.16 -3.41 -20.20
C MET A 31 -4.99 -2.52 -21.43
N LYS A 32 -3.74 -2.29 -21.89
CA LYS A 32 -3.45 -1.52 -23.09
C LYS A 32 -4.08 -2.14 -24.35
N GLU A 33 -4.16 -3.46 -24.40
CA GLU A 33 -4.78 -4.21 -25.52
C GLU A 33 -6.31 -4.29 -25.41
N ASN A 34 -6.89 -3.91 -24.23
CA ASN A 34 -8.32 -4.05 -23.92
C ASN A 34 -8.95 -2.73 -23.46
N GLU A 35 -8.67 -1.63 -24.18
CA GLU A 35 -9.29 -0.30 -23.99
C GLU A 35 -8.99 0.40 -22.65
N GLY A 36 -8.04 -0.08 -21.87
CA GLY A 36 -7.63 0.52 -20.61
C GLY A 36 -8.01 -0.29 -19.37
N GLY A 37 -7.94 0.35 -18.21
CA GLY A 37 -8.23 -0.32 -16.94
C GLY A 37 -7.80 0.45 -15.69
N ALA A 38 -7.80 -0.25 -14.56
CA ALA A 38 -7.36 0.32 -13.28
C ALA A 38 -6.49 -0.66 -12.50
N ILE A 39 -5.37 -0.16 -11.97
CA ILE A 39 -4.46 -0.89 -11.08
C ILE A 39 -4.49 -0.23 -9.71
N VAL A 40 -4.64 -1.02 -8.66
CA VAL A 40 -4.52 -0.57 -7.27
C VAL A 40 -3.36 -1.31 -6.60
N ASN A 41 -2.31 -0.58 -6.27
CA ASN A 41 -1.18 -1.09 -5.52
C ASN A 41 -1.43 -0.94 -4.01
N VAL A 42 -1.32 -2.02 -3.25
CA VAL A 42 -1.45 -1.98 -1.79
C VAL A 42 -0.08 -1.65 -1.17
N ALA A 43 0.13 -0.37 -0.86
CA ALA A 43 1.32 0.10 -0.15
C ALA A 43 1.17 -0.05 1.38
N SER A 44 1.42 0.98 2.14
CA SER A 44 1.22 1.09 3.59
C SER A 44 1.45 2.53 4.03
N ILE A 45 0.89 2.94 5.16
CA ILE A 45 1.30 4.19 5.85
C ILE A 45 2.79 4.17 6.18
N ASN A 46 3.38 2.99 6.37
CA ASN A 46 4.83 2.86 6.62
C ASN A 46 5.70 3.24 5.40
N GLY A 47 5.12 3.40 4.24
CA GLY A 47 5.80 4.00 3.08
C GLY A 47 5.87 5.52 3.15
N VAL A 48 5.16 6.16 4.09
CA VAL A 48 5.17 7.61 4.37
C VAL A 48 5.94 7.91 5.64
N ILE A 49 5.56 7.25 6.75
CA ILE A 49 6.26 7.33 8.03
C ILE A 49 6.79 5.93 8.37
N PRO A 50 8.12 5.72 8.44
CA PRO A 50 8.68 4.40 8.75
C PRO A 50 8.21 3.88 10.11
N GLY A 51 7.80 2.61 10.15
CA GLY A 51 7.47 1.93 11.41
C GLY A 51 8.73 1.44 12.13
N ASP A 52 8.69 1.43 13.47
CA ASP A 52 9.76 0.90 14.29
C ASP A 52 10.03 -0.58 13.95
N TYR A 53 11.30 -0.94 13.85
CA TYR A 53 11.78 -2.27 13.48
C TYR A 53 11.30 -2.80 12.12
N GLN A 54 10.70 -1.94 11.28
CA GLN A 54 10.16 -2.29 9.96
C GLN A 54 10.93 -1.62 8.80
N GLY A 55 12.23 -1.35 8.99
CA GLY A 55 13.02 -0.54 8.06
C GLY A 55 12.94 -1.00 6.61
N ILE A 56 13.28 -2.26 6.29
CA ILE A 56 13.22 -2.75 4.91
C ILE A 56 11.78 -2.79 4.37
N TYR A 57 10.80 -3.16 5.19
CA TYR A 57 9.40 -3.12 4.80
C TYR A 57 8.96 -1.70 4.43
N SER A 58 9.26 -0.72 5.27
CA SER A 58 8.94 0.69 5.05
C SER A 58 9.57 1.22 3.74
N ILE A 59 10.85 0.90 3.50
CA ILE A 59 11.56 1.24 2.27
C ILE A 59 10.84 0.66 1.05
N THR A 60 10.46 -0.62 1.09
CA THR A 60 9.76 -1.25 -0.03
C THR A 60 8.37 -0.66 -0.26
N LYS A 61 7.65 -0.26 0.81
CA LYS A 61 6.33 0.37 0.68
C LYS A 61 6.41 1.81 0.15
N ALA A 62 7.48 2.55 0.46
CA ALA A 62 7.79 3.82 -0.19
C ALA A 62 8.09 3.63 -1.68
N ALA A 63 8.82 2.58 -2.05
CA ALA A 63 9.05 2.23 -3.45
C ALA A 63 7.75 1.91 -4.19
N VAL A 64 6.78 1.22 -3.58
CA VAL A 64 5.45 0.95 -4.18
C VAL A 64 4.68 2.24 -4.43
N ILE A 65 4.75 3.24 -3.53
CA ILE A 65 4.13 4.56 -3.73
C ILE A 65 4.76 5.27 -4.94
N SER A 66 6.09 5.28 -5.02
CA SER A 66 6.81 5.86 -6.17
C SER A 66 6.49 5.15 -7.47
N MET A 67 6.51 3.81 -7.46
CA MET A 67 6.12 2.95 -8.58
C MET A 67 4.72 3.26 -9.10
N THR A 68 3.75 3.43 -8.20
CA THR A 68 2.37 3.81 -8.54
C THR A 68 2.33 5.08 -9.36
N LYS A 69 3.07 6.12 -8.96
CA LYS A 69 3.15 7.39 -9.69
C LYS A 69 3.80 7.24 -11.05
N THR A 70 4.85 6.43 -11.15
CA THR A 70 5.55 6.13 -12.41
C THR A 70 4.60 5.46 -13.41
N PHE A 71 3.94 4.37 -13.00
CA PHE A 71 2.97 3.68 -13.85
C PHE A 71 1.77 4.57 -14.21
N ALA A 72 1.26 5.36 -13.26
CA ALA A 72 0.18 6.31 -13.53
C ALA A 72 0.55 7.29 -14.65
N LYS A 73 1.77 7.86 -14.58
CA LYS A 73 2.26 8.82 -15.57
C LYS A 73 2.45 8.19 -16.95
N GLU A 74 3.03 7.00 -17.02
CA GLU A 74 3.36 6.35 -18.29
C GLU A 74 2.15 5.68 -18.94
N CYS A 75 1.20 5.16 -18.15
CA CYS A 75 0.08 4.37 -18.64
C CYS A 75 -1.19 5.20 -18.90
N ALA A 76 -1.26 6.45 -18.44
CA ALA A 76 -2.44 7.30 -18.63
C ALA A 76 -2.85 7.47 -20.12
N GLN A 77 -1.88 7.56 -21.03
CA GLN A 77 -2.13 7.64 -22.47
C GLN A 77 -2.85 6.42 -23.05
N PHE A 78 -2.86 5.30 -22.31
CA PHE A 78 -3.56 4.06 -22.70
C PHE A 78 -4.87 3.88 -21.92
N ASN A 79 -5.41 4.96 -21.34
CA ASN A 79 -6.62 4.91 -20.52
C ASN A 79 -6.48 3.96 -19.31
N ILE A 80 -5.27 3.82 -18.74
CA ILE A 80 -5.00 3.01 -17.55
C ILE A 80 -4.73 3.93 -16.36
N ARG A 81 -5.54 3.78 -15.31
CA ARG A 81 -5.35 4.49 -14.05
C ARG A 81 -4.59 3.61 -13.06
N VAL A 82 -3.63 4.19 -12.35
CA VAL A 82 -2.85 3.46 -11.35
C VAL A 82 -2.80 4.27 -10.07
N ASN A 83 -3.29 3.69 -8.98
CA ASN A 83 -3.39 4.35 -7.68
C ASN A 83 -2.87 3.43 -6.56
N ALA A 84 -2.58 3.98 -5.40
CA ALA A 84 -2.16 3.22 -4.23
C ALA A 84 -3.19 3.32 -3.11
N LEU A 85 -3.41 2.21 -2.42
CA LEU A 85 -4.06 2.15 -1.11
C LEU A 85 -2.97 2.09 -0.05
N LEU A 86 -3.07 2.93 0.99
CA LEU A 86 -2.19 2.94 2.14
C LEU A 86 -2.95 2.53 3.41
N PRO A 87 -3.05 1.23 3.71
CA PRO A 87 -3.65 0.78 4.96
C PRO A 87 -2.83 1.21 6.17
N GLY A 88 -3.53 1.59 7.24
CA GLY A 88 -3.01 1.66 8.59
C GLY A 88 -3.03 0.32 9.31
N GLY A 89 -3.05 0.34 10.62
CA GLY A 89 -3.19 -0.86 11.46
C GLY A 89 -4.49 -1.59 11.14
N THR A 90 -4.37 -2.78 10.55
CA THR A 90 -5.50 -3.61 10.10
C THR A 90 -5.38 -5.00 10.72
N ASP A 91 -6.48 -5.53 11.26
CA ASP A 91 -6.53 -6.84 11.92
C ASP A 91 -6.42 -7.97 10.88
N THR A 92 -5.20 -8.45 10.68
CA THR A 92 -4.86 -9.51 9.74
C THR A 92 -3.87 -10.49 10.36
N LYS A 93 -3.73 -11.67 9.78
CA LYS A 93 -2.68 -12.62 10.19
C LYS A 93 -1.28 -12.00 10.14
N PHE A 94 -1.02 -11.13 9.18
CA PHE A 94 0.25 -10.42 9.05
C PHE A 94 0.50 -9.47 10.22
N ALA A 95 -0.53 -8.78 10.68
CA ALA A 95 -0.46 -7.82 11.79
C ALA A 95 -0.67 -8.47 13.18
N SER A 96 -0.84 -9.79 13.26
CA SER A 96 -1.19 -10.50 14.50
C SER A 96 -0.23 -10.22 15.65
N THR A 97 1.08 -10.08 15.39
CA THR A 97 2.08 -9.74 16.42
C THR A 97 1.85 -8.34 17.00
N LEU A 98 1.37 -7.39 16.21
CA LEU A 98 1.06 -6.03 16.65
C LEU A 98 -0.27 -6.01 17.43
N VAL A 99 -1.30 -6.65 16.86
CA VAL A 99 -2.67 -6.63 17.41
C VAL A 99 -2.78 -7.45 18.71
N ASN A 100 -2.04 -8.56 18.81
CA ASN A 100 -2.09 -9.45 19.99
C ASN A 100 -1.14 -9.03 21.11
N ASN A 101 -0.34 -7.98 20.96
CA ASN A 101 0.50 -7.44 22.03
C ASN A 101 -0.13 -6.16 22.60
N PRO A 102 -0.70 -6.20 23.84
CA PRO A 102 -1.41 -5.05 24.39
C PRO A 102 -0.58 -3.77 24.47
N LYS A 103 0.72 -3.89 24.80
CA LYS A 103 1.62 -2.73 24.91
C LYS A 103 1.88 -2.07 23.56
N ILE A 104 2.11 -2.88 22.51
CA ILE A 104 2.33 -2.39 21.16
C ILE A 104 1.04 -1.78 20.60
N LEU A 105 -0.08 -2.44 20.85
CA LEU A 105 -1.40 -1.95 20.43
C LEU A 105 -1.73 -0.61 21.11
N GLU A 106 -1.49 -0.47 22.41
CA GLU A 106 -1.69 0.78 23.14
C GLU A 106 -0.84 1.91 22.55
N GLN A 107 0.45 1.67 22.28
CA GLN A 107 1.33 2.65 21.64
C GLN A 107 0.81 3.05 20.25
N LEU A 108 0.41 2.08 19.44
CA LEU A 108 -0.18 2.35 18.13
C LEU A 108 -1.44 3.21 18.26
N MET A 109 -2.33 2.90 19.21
CA MET A 109 -3.58 3.62 19.42
C MET A 109 -3.38 5.07 19.91
N HIS A 110 -2.23 5.42 20.48
CA HIS A 110 -1.91 6.82 20.77
C HIS A 110 -1.87 7.67 19.53
N HIS A 111 -1.38 7.12 18.42
CA HIS A 111 -1.23 7.82 17.13
C HIS A 111 -2.44 7.67 16.19
N VAL A 112 -3.42 6.82 16.52
CA VAL A 112 -4.62 6.63 15.71
C VAL A 112 -5.79 7.42 16.30
N PRO A 113 -6.25 8.53 15.69
CA PRO A 113 -7.39 9.31 16.18
C PRO A 113 -8.67 8.50 16.38
N MET A 114 -8.95 7.52 15.51
CA MET A 114 -10.13 6.65 15.63
C MET A 114 -10.02 5.59 16.74
N LYS A 115 -8.86 5.49 17.45
CA LYS A 115 -8.60 4.65 18.63
C LYS A 115 -8.94 3.16 18.45
N ARG A 116 -8.83 2.65 17.24
CA ARG A 116 -9.02 1.23 16.94
C ARG A 116 -8.19 0.81 15.71
N VAL A 117 -7.96 -0.50 15.57
CA VAL A 117 -7.50 -1.08 14.30
C VAL A 117 -8.67 -1.22 13.33
N ALA A 118 -8.38 -1.19 12.05
CA ALA A 118 -9.37 -1.45 11.01
C ALA A 118 -9.63 -2.95 10.86
N GLN A 119 -10.82 -3.30 10.40
CA GLN A 119 -11.10 -4.64 9.85
C GLN A 119 -10.71 -4.69 8.36
N PRO A 120 -10.30 -5.84 7.81
CA PRO A 120 -9.91 -5.97 6.40
C PRO A 120 -10.95 -5.44 5.40
N ASP A 121 -12.23 -5.65 5.70
CA ASP A 121 -13.34 -5.23 4.84
C ASP A 121 -13.46 -3.70 4.71
N GLU A 122 -12.90 -2.94 5.66
CA GLU A 122 -12.90 -1.47 5.60
C GLU A 122 -11.98 -0.92 4.50
N MET A 123 -11.09 -1.75 3.95
CA MET A 123 -10.26 -1.42 2.78
C MET A 123 -11.04 -1.52 1.47
N ALA A 124 -12.06 -2.36 1.41
CA ALA A 124 -12.77 -2.72 0.19
C ALA A 124 -13.47 -1.52 -0.49
N GLY A 125 -14.05 -0.62 0.29
CA GLY A 125 -14.73 0.56 -0.25
C GLY A 125 -13.80 1.48 -1.05
N THR A 126 -12.59 1.70 -0.55
CA THR A 126 -11.57 2.50 -1.27
C THR A 126 -11.08 1.79 -2.53
N VAL A 127 -10.87 0.47 -2.47
CA VAL A 127 -10.50 -0.32 -3.65
C VAL A 127 -11.61 -0.24 -4.70
N LEU A 128 -12.87 -0.44 -4.30
CA LEU A 128 -14.02 -0.34 -5.21
C LEU A 128 -14.11 1.05 -5.87
N TYR A 129 -13.93 2.12 -5.11
CA TYR A 129 -13.84 3.47 -5.67
C TYR A 129 -12.73 3.55 -6.72
N LEU A 130 -11.52 3.10 -6.40
CA LEU A 130 -10.36 3.23 -7.27
C LEU A 130 -10.43 2.40 -8.55
N VAL A 131 -11.14 1.26 -8.55
CA VAL A 131 -11.29 0.41 -9.75
C VAL A 131 -12.53 0.76 -10.57
N SER A 132 -13.47 1.53 -10.03
CA SER A 132 -14.72 1.91 -10.71
C SER A 132 -14.61 3.22 -11.49
N ASN A 133 -15.65 3.54 -12.28
CA ASN A 133 -15.77 4.80 -12.99
C ASN A 133 -15.94 6.02 -12.06
N ALA A 134 -16.28 5.83 -10.78
CA ALA A 134 -16.33 6.90 -9.79
C ALA A 134 -14.97 7.61 -9.62
N SER A 135 -13.87 6.94 -9.98
CA SER A 135 -12.51 7.50 -9.97
C SER A 135 -11.93 7.73 -11.36
N SER A 136 -12.77 7.98 -12.37
CA SER A 136 -12.36 8.12 -13.78
C SER A 136 -11.31 9.22 -14.02
N TYR A 137 -11.23 10.22 -13.15
CA TYR A 137 -10.23 11.30 -13.22
C TYR A 137 -9.18 11.23 -12.08
N THR A 138 -8.99 10.02 -11.50
CA THR A 138 -8.08 9.79 -10.37
C THR A 138 -6.99 8.81 -10.77
N THR A 139 -5.76 9.29 -10.91
CA THR A 139 -4.57 8.45 -11.19
C THR A 139 -3.34 9.03 -10.49
N GLY A 140 -2.40 8.19 -10.10
CA GLY A 140 -1.16 8.57 -9.42
C GLY A 140 -1.34 8.97 -7.95
N THR A 141 -2.53 8.79 -7.37
CA THR A 141 -2.80 9.12 -5.97
C THR A 141 -2.48 7.96 -5.03
N ALA A 142 -2.22 8.32 -3.77
CA ALA A 142 -2.10 7.39 -2.65
C ALA A 142 -3.18 7.76 -1.63
N ILE A 143 -4.13 6.85 -1.38
CA ILE A 143 -5.23 7.08 -0.44
C ILE A 143 -4.93 6.36 0.87
N ASN A 144 -4.89 7.13 1.96
CA ASN A 144 -4.72 6.61 3.31
C ASN A 144 -6.07 6.07 3.82
N VAL A 145 -6.03 4.85 4.36
CA VAL A 145 -7.14 4.24 5.11
C VAL A 145 -6.56 3.75 6.43
N ASP A 146 -6.33 4.71 7.34
CA ASP A 146 -5.42 4.56 8.47
C ASP A 146 -6.01 5.02 9.82
N GLY A 147 -7.29 5.37 9.85
CA GLY A 147 -7.93 5.89 11.06
C GLY A 147 -7.38 7.24 11.54
N GLY A 148 -6.70 7.97 10.64
CA GLY A 148 -6.08 9.26 10.92
C GLY A 148 -4.62 9.17 11.42
N PHE A 149 -3.97 8.01 11.35
CA PHE A 149 -2.61 7.83 11.85
C PHE A 149 -1.61 8.85 11.31
N LEU A 150 -1.70 9.21 10.02
CA LEU A 150 -0.75 10.14 9.38
C LEU A 150 -0.98 11.62 9.73
N ILE A 151 -2.03 11.94 10.46
CA ILE A 151 -2.36 13.31 10.90
C ILE A 151 -2.42 13.47 12.43
N GLY A 152 -2.24 12.38 13.18
CA GLY A 152 -2.28 12.34 14.64
C GLY A 152 -0.92 12.42 15.32
#